data_bb5540c68c911c686a53e0d2f13f90d9
#
_entry.id   bb5540c68c911c686a53e0d2f13f90d9
#
_cell.length_a   1.000
_cell.length_b   1.000
_cell.length_c   1.000
_cell.angle_alpha   90.00
_cell.angle_beta   90.00
_cell.angle_gamma   90.00
#
_symmetry.space_group_name_H-M   'P 1'
#
loop_
_entity.id
_entity.type
_entity.pdbx_description
1 polymer ?
#
loop_
_entity_poly.entity_id
_entity_poly.type
_entity_poly.pdbx_seq_one_letter_code
_entity_poly.pdbx_strand_id
1 'polypeptide(L)'
;INVRNFKAALEELGFSETYEVALGADIGAIAEAHHYVNKVTTGELPFLLTSCCPAWVKFITDQYQEFIPNLSTCRSPQGMMSAVIKEYFRDPEHAAGKKTIMVSVMPCTAKKAEAVRPNSYTHGEKDTDIVITTTELIRMIDNFGLDFATLDPEACDMPFGFGSGGGVIFGVTGGVTEAVLRRLNPDHSKETMNEIAECGVRGEEGIKEFTVPYK
;
A
#
# COMPACT_ATOMS: atom_id res chain seq x y z
N ILE A 1 -3.13 17.67 -10.23
CA ILE A 1 -3.93 16.42 -10.31
C ILE A 1 -4.41 16.12 -8.90
N ASN A 2 -5.71 16.03 -8.72
CA ASN A 2 -6.33 15.73 -7.44
C ASN A 2 -6.85 14.27 -7.48
N VAL A 3 -6.73 13.53 -6.36
CA VAL A 3 -7.28 12.18 -6.22
C VAL A 3 -8.78 12.14 -6.55
N ARG A 4 -9.51 13.19 -6.22
CA ARG A 4 -10.94 13.32 -6.51
C ARG A 4 -11.27 13.35 -8.01
N ASN A 5 -10.42 13.92 -8.85
CA ASN A 5 -10.61 13.88 -10.31
C ASN A 5 -10.30 12.47 -10.86
N PHE A 6 -9.41 11.69 -10.21
CA PHE A 6 -9.20 10.29 -10.55
C PHE A 6 -10.46 9.44 -10.29
N LYS A 7 -11.14 9.67 -9.16
CA LYS A 7 -12.40 8.97 -8.86
C LYS A 7 -13.42 9.21 -9.98
N ALA A 8 -13.67 10.48 -10.33
CA ALA A 8 -14.59 10.84 -11.40
C ALA A 8 -14.21 10.20 -12.74
N ALA A 9 -12.92 10.22 -13.11
CA ALA A 9 -12.45 9.58 -14.34
C ALA A 9 -12.68 8.06 -14.34
N LEU A 10 -12.48 7.40 -13.20
CA LEU A 10 -12.71 5.96 -13.08
C LEU A 10 -14.19 5.61 -13.19
N GLU A 11 -15.11 6.43 -12.66
CA GLU A 11 -16.56 6.25 -12.85
C GLU A 11 -16.96 6.39 -14.30
N GLU A 12 -16.46 7.41 -15.00
CA GLU A 12 -16.72 7.59 -16.43
C GLU A 12 -16.17 6.42 -17.26
N LEU A 13 -15.09 5.77 -16.81
CA LEU A 13 -14.56 4.54 -17.41
C LEU A 13 -15.36 3.28 -17.05
N GLY A 14 -16.39 3.40 -16.19
CA GLY A 14 -17.30 2.32 -15.81
C GLY A 14 -16.89 1.52 -14.58
N PHE A 15 -15.96 1.99 -13.77
CA PHE A 15 -15.66 1.39 -12.46
C PHE A 15 -16.80 1.72 -11.49
N SER A 16 -17.25 0.70 -10.74
CA SER A 16 -18.39 0.86 -9.82
C SER A 16 -18.00 1.56 -8.53
N GLU A 17 -16.79 1.32 -8.03
CA GLU A 17 -16.30 1.87 -6.79
C GLU A 17 -14.79 2.10 -6.85
N THR A 18 -14.30 3.09 -6.10
CA THR A 18 -12.89 3.50 -6.08
C THR A 18 -12.43 3.77 -4.66
N TYR A 19 -11.34 3.14 -4.25
CA TYR A 19 -10.77 3.23 -2.91
C TYR A 19 -9.31 3.66 -2.93
N GLU A 20 -8.89 4.42 -1.92
CA GLU A 20 -7.50 4.80 -1.77
C GLU A 20 -6.66 3.67 -1.17
N VAL A 21 -5.59 3.28 -1.86
CA VAL A 21 -4.63 2.28 -1.35
C VAL A 21 -3.87 2.74 -0.10
N ALA A 22 -3.96 4.02 0.25
CA ALA A 22 -3.39 4.58 1.49
C ALA A 22 -3.92 3.87 2.75
N LEU A 23 -5.19 3.43 2.76
CA LEU A 23 -5.72 2.60 3.86
C LEU A 23 -4.99 1.24 3.94
N GLY A 24 -4.69 0.62 2.80
CA GLY A 24 -3.87 -0.60 2.77
C GLY A 24 -2.45 -0.36 3.29
N ALA A 25 -1.90 0.85 3.10
CA ALA A 25 -0.62 1.23 3.67
C ALA A 25 -0.69 1.41 5.20
N ASP A 26 -1.77 1.96 5.73
CA ASP A 26 -2.01 2.02 7.18
C ASP A 26 -2.09 0.63 7.82
N ILE A 27 -2.82 -0.29 7.20
CA ILE A 27 -2.88 -1.70 7.62
C ILE A 27 -1.48 -2.32 7.56
N GLY A 28 -0.73 -2.03 6.50
CA GLY A 28 0.65 -2.46 6.31
C GLY A 28 1.59 -1.97 7.40
N ALA A 29 1.53 -0.70 7.77
CA ALA A 29 2.35 -0.14 8.84
C ALA A 29 2.08 -0.79 10.19
N ILE A 30 0.81 -1.10 10.50
CA ILE A 30 0.43 -1.83 11.71
C ILE A 30 1.00 -3.26 11.70
N ALA A 31 0.83 -3.97 10.60
CA ALA A 31 1.30 -5.35 10.46
C ALA A 31 2.82 -5.44 10.54
N GLU A 32 3.55 -4.54 9.88
CA GLU A 32 5.02 -4.47 9.92
C GLU A 32 5.52 -4.12 11.32
N ALA A 33 4.87 -3.20 12.03
CA ALA A 33 5.21 -2.87 13.42
C ALA A 33 5.06 -4.10 14.33
N HIS A 34 3.95 -4.83 14.23
CA HIS A 34 3.75 -6.07 14.98
C HIS A 34 4.78 -7.14 14.60
N HIS A 35 5.10 -7.27 13.33
CA HIS A 35 6.10 -8.22 12.85
C HIS A 35 7.49 -7.86 13.42
N TYR A 36 7.88 -6.59 13.39
CA TYR A 36 9.11 -6.10 13.98
C TYR A 36 9.20 -6.44 15.48
N VAL A 37 8.16 -6.11 16.25
CA VAL A 37 8.11 -6.43 17.68
C VAL A 37 8.27 -7.94 17.91
N ASN A 38 7.54 -8.76 17.19
CA ASN A 38 7.55 -10.21 17.39
C ASN A 38 8.84 -10.90 16.95
N LYS A 39 9.60 -10.34 16.01
CA LYS A 39 10.77 -11.00 15.44
C LYS A 39 12.10 -10.37 15.85
N VAL A 40 12.17 -9.05 15.92
CA VAL A 40 13.42 -8.34 16.20
C VAL A 40 13.60 -8.07 17.69
N THR A 41 12.58 -7.54 18.37
CA THR A 41 12.71 -7.25 19.80
C THR A 41 12.79 -8.50 20.67
N THR A 42 12.29 -9.65 20.17
CA THR A 42 12.44 -10.95 20.85
C THR A 42 13.79 -11.63 20.56
N GLY A 43 14.60 -11.07 19.67
CA GLY A 43 15.90 -11.63 19.29
C GLY A 43 15.81 -12.80 18.30
N GLU A 44 14.64 -13.10 17.72
CA GLU A 44 14.49 -14.16 16.71
C GLU A 44 15.20 -13.78 15.40
N LEU A 45 15.16 -12.50 15.02
CA LEU A 45 15.88 -11.97 13.87
C LEU A 45 16.74 -10.77 14.28
N PRO A 46 17.95 -10.62 13.71
CA PRO A 46 18.81 -9.48 14.00
C PRO A 46 18.28 -8.16 13.42
N PHE A 47 17.53 -8.23 12.34
CA PHE A 47 16.89 -7.10 11.67
C PHE A 47 15.74 -7.60 10.79
N LEU A 48 14.89 -6.69 10.34
CA LEU A 48 13.76 -6.95 9.44
C LEU A 48 13.89 -6.09 8.17
N LEU A 49 13.66 -6.70 7.01
CA LEU A 49 13.56 -6.04 5.71
C LEU A 49 12.09 -5.99 5.29
N THR A 50 11.56 -4.81 5.01
CA THR A 50 10.18 -4.67 4.55
C THR A 50 9.99 -5.31 3.17
N SER A 51 8.82 -5.85 2.89
CA SER A 51 8.52 -6.64 1.67
C SER A 51 7.43 -6.04 0.78
N CYS A 52 7.04 -4.79 1.03
CA CYS A 52 5.98 -4.13 0.27
C CYS A 52 6.36 -3.82 -1.19
N CYS A 53 7.65 -3.79 -1.53
CA CYS A 53 8.14 -3.60 -2.91
C CYS A 53 8.47 -4.95 -3.56
N PRO A 54 7.69 -5.42 -4.58
CA PRO A 54 7.93 -6.70 -5.21
C PRO A 54 9.23 -6.77 -6.01
N ALA A 55 9.74 -5.65 -6.53
CA ALA A 55 11.03 -5.60 -7.19
C ALA A 55 12.18 -5.78 -6.18
N TRP A 56 12.08 -5.17 -4.99
CA TRP A 56 13.01 -5.37 -3.89
C TRP A 56 13.02 -6.82 -3.42
N VAL A 57 11.85 -7.41 -3.17
CA VAL A 57 11.74 -8.82 -2.79
C VAL A 57 12.42 -9.72 -3.83
N LYS A 58 12.17 -9.47 -5.13
CA LYS A 58 12.82 -10.22 -6.20
C LYS A 58 14.34 -10.05 -6.17
N PHE A 59 14.83 -8.83 -5.99
CA PHE A 59 16.27 -8.56 -5.90
C PHE A 59 16.93 -9.34 -4.75
N ILE A 60 16.34 -9.33 -3.57
CA ILE A 60 16.84 -10.11 -2.42
C ILE A 60 16.80 -11.60 -2.71
N THR A 61 15.70 -12.13 -3.22
CA THR A 61 15.57 -13.56 -3.49
C THR A 61 16.51 -14.07 -4.58
N ASP A 62 16.88 -13.22 -5.52
CA ASP A 62 17.78 -13.59 -6.63
C ASP A 62 19.26 -13.40 -6.29
N GLN A 63 19.62 -12.34 -5.53
CA GLN A 63 20.99 -11.92 -5.33
C GLN A 63 21.52 -12.11 -3.91
N TYR A 64 20.66 -12.15 -2.91
CA TYR A 64 21.00 -12.17 -1.48
C TYR A 64 20.14 -13.17 -0.72
N GLN A 65 20.21 -14.43 -1.11
CA GLN A 65 19.34 -15.51 -0.58
C GLN A 65 19.49 -15.70 0.92
N GLU A 66 20.65 -15.36 1.48
CA GLU A 66 20.90 -15.39 2.92
C GLU A 66 20.01 -14.45 3.73
N PHE A 67 19.46 -13.40 3.10
CA PHE A 67 18.56 -12.45 3.74
C PHE A 67 17.06 -12.77 3.54
N ILE A 68 16.72 -13.85 2.85
CA ILE A 68 15.32 -14.28 2.71
C ILE A 68 14.61 -14.45 4.07
N PRO A 69 15.24 -15.04 5.11
CA PRO A 69 14.61 -15.14 6.42
C PRO A 69 14.31 -13.80 7.08
N ASN A 70 15.01 -12.73 6.68
CA ASN A 70 14.84 -11.38 7.22
C ASN A 70 13.77 -10.57 6.46
N LEU A 71 13.26 -11.07 5.32
CA LEU A 71 12.17 -10.42 4.62
C LEU A 71 10.87 -10.55 5.43
N SER A 72 10.16 -9.44 5.56
CA SER A 72 8.84 -9.45 6.17
C SER A 72 7.89 -10.36 5.38
N THR A 73 7.03 -11.07 6.10
CA THR A 73 5.94 -11.86 5.51
C THR A 73 4.68 -11.04 5.27
N CYS A 74 4.70 -9.76 5.62
CA CYS A 74 3.58 -8.86 5.40
C CYS A 74 3.34 -8.64 3.90
N ARG A 75 2.07 -8.58 3.52
CA ARG A 75 1.67 -8.22 2.16
C ARG A 75 1.91 -6.72 1.92
N SER A 76 2.03 -6.32 0.67
CA SER A 76 2.07 -4.90 0.31
C SER A 76 0.72 -4.21 0.52
N PRO A 77 0.67 -2.87 0.56
CA PRO A 77 -0.59 -2.11 0.58
C PRO A 77 -1.60 -2.56 -0.49
N GLN A 78 -1.13 -2.85 -1.71
CA GLN A 78 -1.96 -3.43 -2.76
C GLN A 78 -2.57 -4.77 -2.31
N GLY A 79 -1.75 -5.70 -1.86
CA GLY A 79 -2.20 -7.03 -1.46
C GLY A 79 -3.12 -7.00 -0.24
N MET A 80 -2.85 -6.14 0.74
CA MET A 80 -3.68 -5.98 1.93
C MET A 80 -5.03 -5.38 1.58
N MET A 81 -5.05 -4.26 0.83
CA MET A 81 -6.29 -3.58 0.46
C MET A 81 -7.17 -4.46 -0.42
N SER A 82 -6.58 -5.14 -1.40
CA SER A 82 -7.31 -6.05 -2.27
C SER A 82 -7.95 -7.21 -1.50
N ALA A 83 -7.23 -7.81 -0.56
CA ALA A 83 -7.76 -8.89 0.27
C ALA A 83 -8.93 -8.42 1.15
N VAL A 84 -8.79 -7.24 1.77
CA VAL A 84 -9.84 -6.66 2.62
C VAL A 84 -11.10 -6.32 1.81
N ILE A 85 -10.95 -5.68 0.65
CA ILE A 85 -12.08 -5.36 -0.23
C ILE A 85 -12.76 -6.64 -0.74
N LYS A 86 -11.98 -7.61 -1.21
CA LYS A 86 -12.53 -8.89 -1.68
C LYS A 86 -13.29 -9.63 -0.57
N GLU A 87 -12.78 -9.59 0.66
CA GLU A 87 -13.46 -10.23 1.81
C GLU A 87 -14.75 -9.48 2.16
N TYR A 88 -14.75 -8.16 2.16
CA TYR A 88 -15.96 -7.35 2.39
C TYR A 88 -17.06 -7.68 1.37
N PHE A 89 -16.71 -7.70 0.07
CA PHE A 89 -17.65 -8.02 -1.01
C PHE A 89 -17.89 -9.52 -1.21
N ARG A 90 -17.35 -10.38 -0.36
CA ARG A 90 -17.74 -11.78 -0.29
C ARG A 90 -19.15 -11.94 0.27
N ASP A 91 -19.58 -11.02 1.11
CA ASP A 91 -20.95 -10.95 1.58
C ASP A 91 -21.89 -10.61 0.42
N PRO A 92 -22.90 -11.44 0.11
CA PRO A 92 -23.85 -11.18 -0.97
C PRO A 92 -24.63 -9.86 -0.83
N GLU A 93 -24.84 -9.38 0.40
CA GLU A 93 -25.49 -8.09 0.65
C GLU A 93 -24.62 -6.93 0.16
N HIS A 94 -23.31 -6.96 0.47
CA HIS A 94 -22.36 -5.96 0.02
C HIS A 94 -22.11 -6.04 -1.50
N ALA A 95 -22.00 -7.24 -2.03
CA ALA A 95 -21.79 -7.47 -3.46
C ALA A 95 -23.04 -7.17 -4.32
N ALA A 96 -24.21 -6.98 -3.71
CA ALA A 96 -25.50 -6.83 -4.40
C ALA A 96 -25.73 -7.90 -5.49
N GLY A 97 -25.28 -9.14 -5.24
CA GLY A 97 -25.35 -10.28 -6.17
C GLY A 97 -24.40 -10.20 -7.37
N LYS A 98 -23.44 -9.28 -7.39
CA LYS A 98 -22.45 -9.11 -8.48
C LYS A 98 -21.13 -9.79 -8.11
N LYS A 99 -20.39 -10.21 -9.13
CA LYS A 99 -19.00 -10.66 -8.97
C LYS A 99 -18.07 -9.46 -8.85
N THR A 100 -17.27 -9.41 -7.78
CA THR A 100 -16.26 -8.37 -7.58
C THR A 100 -15.02 -8.66 -8.41
N ILE A 101 -14.63 -7.71 -9.26
CA ILE A 101 -13.37 -7.70 -10.00
C ILE A 101 -12.51 -6.57 -9.43
N MET A 102 -11.41 -6.95 -8.78
CA MET A 102 -10.48 -5.99 -8.18
C MET A 102 -9.43 -5.54 -9.18
N VAL A 103 -9.47 -4.24 -9.52
CA VAL A 103 -8.48 -3.60 -10.40
C VAL A 103 -7.61 -2.67 -9.56
N SER A 104 -6.31 -2.84 -9.62
CA SER A 104 -5.33 -2.02 -8.90
C SER A 104 -4.61 -1.09 -9.85
N VAL A 105 -4.60 0.21 -9.57
CA VAL A 105 -3.84 1.22 -10.31
C VAL A 105 -2.54 1.50 -9.55
N MET A 106 -1.40 1.16 -10.15
CA MET A 106 -0.10 1.18 -9.47
C MET A 106 0.97 1.94 -10.27
N PRO A 107 1.96 2.54 -9.61
CA PRO A 107 2.99 3.32 -10.28
C PRO A 107 4.06 2.46 -10.98
N CYS A 108 4.06 1.14 -10.83
CA CYS A 108 5.09 0.27 -11.40
C CYS A 108 4.57 -1.08 -11.89
N THR A 109 5.29 -1.66 -12.86
CA THR A 109 4.96 -2.96 -13.46
C THR A 109 5.22 -4.16 -12.54
N ALA A 110 6.09 -4.02 -11.52
CA ALA A 110 6.39 -5.09 -10.57
C ALA A 110 5.14 -5.53 -9.77
N LYS A 111 4.17 -4.65 -9.60
CA LYS A 111 2.88 -4.96 -8.97
C LYS A 111 2.03 -5.95 -9.78
N LYS A 112 2.22 -6.01 -11.11
CA LYS A 112 1.60 -7.04 -11.96
C LYS A 112 2.14 -8.44 -11.62
N ALA A 113 3.45 -8.55 -11.40
CA ALA A 113 4.08 -9.81 -10.99
C ALA A 113 3.69 -10.20 -9.55
N GLU A 114 3.51 -9.23 -8.66
CA GLU A 114 3.06 -9.48 -7.29
C GLU A 114 1.66 -10.11 -7.27
N ALA A 115 0.73 -9.62 -8.05
CA ALA A 115 -0.66 -10.08 -8.07
C ALA A 115 -0.84 -11.57 -8.46
N VAL A 116 0.19 -12.21 -9.00
CA VAL A 116 0.17 -13.64 -9.35
C VAL A 116 1.02 -14.52 -8.42
N ARG A 117 1.60 -13.95 -7.36
CA ARG A 117 2.35 -14.73 -6.36
C ARG A 117 1.41 -15.59 -5.50
N PRO A 118 1.88 -16.73 -4.97
CA PRO A 118 1.05 -17.59 -4.12
C PRO A 118 0.43 -16.88 -2.91
N ASN A 119 1.12 -15.92 -2.32
CA ASN A 119 0.64 -15.14 -1.18
C ASN A 119 -0.35 -14.01 -1.56
N SER A 120 -0.71 -13.87 -2.83
CA SER A 120 -1.71 -12.93 -3.34
C SER A 120 -3.06 -13.59 -3.62
N TYR A 121 -3.31 -14.71 -2.97
CA TYR A 121 -4.56 -15.46 -3.07
C TYR A 121 -5.16 -15.64 -1.68
N THR A 122 -6.45 -15.40 -1.55
CA THR A 122 -7.25 -15.67 -0.34
C THR A 122 -8.40 -16.59 -0.73
N HIS A 123 -8.65 -17.64 0.06
CA HIS A 123 -9.64 -18.67 -0.23
C HIS A 123 -9.52 -19.31 -1.64
N GLY A 124 -8.31 -19.39 -2.19
CA GLY A 124 -8.04 -19.93 -3.51
C GLY A 124 -8.34 -19.00 -4.69
N GLU A 125 -8.78 -17.77 -4.43
CA GLU A 125 -9.06 -16.74 -5.42
C GLU A 125 -8.00 -15.64 -5.38
N LYS A 126 -7.74 -15.00 -6.53
CA LYS A 126 -6.86 -13.83 -6.59
C LYS A 126 -7.46 -12.68 -5.78
N ASP A 127 -6.65 -12.05 -4.94
CA ASP A 127 -7.06 -10.83 -4.25
C ASP A 127 -7.10 -9.63 -5.22
N THR A 128 -6.12 -9.51 -6.11
CA THR A 128 -6.09 -8.51 -7.19
C THR A 128 -6.25 -9.22 -8.53
N ASP A 129 -7.33 -8.97 -9.24
CA ASP A 129 -7.60 -9.62 -10.54
C ASP A 129 -6.76 -9.00 -11.65
N ILE A 130 -6.69 -7.67 -11.69
CA ILE A 130 -6.02 -6.88 -12.74
C ILE A 130 -5.16 -5.81 -12.08
N VAL A 131 -3.96 -5.61 -12.63
CA VAL A 131 -3.10 -4.47 -12.27
C VAL A 131 -2.83 -3.65 -13.52
N ILE A 132 -3.16 -2.37 -13.48
CA ILE A 132 -2.81 -1.39 -14.50
C ILE A 132 -1.83 -0.37 -13.93
N THR A 133 -0.92 0.12 -14.75
CA THR A 133 -0.01 1.20 -14.34
C THR A 133 -0.69 2.56 -14.50
N THR A 134 -0.17 3.58 -13.81
CA THR A 134 -0.64 4.96 -13.97
C THR A 134 -0.59 5.41 -15.43
N THR A 135 0.46 5.03 -16.17
CA THR A 135 0.58 5.35 -17.60
C THR A 135 -0.44 4.61 -18.47
N GLU A 136 -0.82 3.38 -18.12
CA GLU A 136 -1.88 2.65 -18.79
C GLU A 136 -3.25 3.29 -18.51
N LEU A 137 -3.50 3.72 -17.28
CA LEU A 137 -4.73 4.46 -16.95
C LEU A 137 -4.83 5.78 -17.73
N ILE A 138 -3.75 6.56 -17.80
CA ILE A 138 -3.73 7.79 -18.60
C ILE A 138 -4.12 7.50 -20.05
N ARG A 139 -3.54 6.47 -20.67
CA ARG A 139 -3.91 6.06 -22.02
C ARG A 139 -5.36 5.62 -22.15
N MET A 140 -5.93 4.99 -21.13
CA MET A 140 -7.37 4.65 -21.12
C MET A 140 -8.23 5.91 -21.12
N ILE A 141 -7.90 6.90 -20.29
CA ILE A 141 -8.59 8.19 -20.20
C ILE A 141 -8.54 8.91 -21.57
N ASP A 142 -7.34 9.01 -22.14
CA ASP A 142 -7.13 9.63 -23.46
C ASP A 142 -7.91 8.92 -24.57
N ASN A 143 -7.84 7.59 -24.63
CA ASN A 143 -8.55 6.79 -25.64
C ASN A 143 -10.08 6.86 -25.50
N PHE A 144 -10.57 7.07 -24.29
CA PHE A 144 -11.98 7.24 -24.01
C PHE A 144 -12.46 8.66 -24.36
N GLY A 145 -11.53 9.58 -24.60
CA GLY A 145 -11.82 10.98 -24.95
C GLY A 145 -12.26 11.82 -23.76
N LEU A 146 -11.91 11.43 -22.54
CA LEU A 146 -12.24 12.18 -21.33
C LEU A 146 -11.28 13.38 -21.16
N ASP A 147 -11.83 14.56 -20.98
CA ASP A 147 -11.07 15.73 -20.54
C ASP A 147 -10.97 15.73 -19.01
N PHE A 148 -9.87 15.18 -18.50
CA PHE A 148 -9.60 15.05 -17.07
C PHE A 148 -9.67 16.38 -16.30
N ALA A 149 -9.39 17.52 -16.98
CA ALA A 149 -9.37 18.84 -16.34
C ALA A 149 -10.77 19.39 -16.07
N THR A 150 -11.78 18.91 -16.81
CA THR A 150 -13.18 19.38 -16.71
C THR A 150 -14.02 18.50 -15.80
N LEU A 151 -13.48 17.37 -15.31
CA LEU A 151 -14.22 16.48 -14.42
C LEU A 151 -14.46 17.12 -13.05
N ASP A 152 -15.68 17.01 -12.57
CA ASP A 152 -16.04 17.42 -11.22
C ASP A 152 -15.40 16.48 -10.19
N PRO A 153 -14.72 17.02 -9.14
CA PRO A 153 -14.03 16.21 -8.16
C PRO A 153 -14.99 15.40 -7.27
N GLU A 154 -14.76 14.11 -7.15
CA GLU A 154 -15.56 13.20 -6.32
C GLU A 154 -14.75 12.58 -5.18
N ALA A 155 -15.41 12.25 -4.07
CA ALA A 155 -14.77 11.53 -2.96
C ALA A 155 -14.73 10.03 -3.26
N CYS A 156 -13.66 9.35 -2.80
CA CYS A 156 -13.58 7.89 -2.84
C CYS A 156 -14.73 7.24 -2.04
N ASP A 157 -15.05 6.02 -2.42
CA ASP A 157 -16.21 5.31 -1.88
C ASP A 157 -15.95 4.80 -0.45
N MET A 158 -17.04 4.66 0.31
CA MET A 158 -17.02 4.12 1.67
C MET A 158 -17.35 2.61 1.65
N PRO A 159 -16.88 1.83 2.66
CA PRO A 159 -16.24 2.28 3.90
C PRO A 159 -14.72 2.47 3.82
N PHE A 160 -14.07 2.24 2.69
CA PHE A 160 -12.61 2.20 2.55
C PHE A 160 -11.99 3.46 1.92
N GLY A 161 -12.73 4.57 1.90
CA GLY A 161 -12.36 5.79 1.17
C GLY A 161 -11.27 6.66 1.79
N PHE A 162 -10.81 6.39 3.02
CA PHE A 162 -9.87 7.26 3.72
C PHE A 162 -8.68 6.50 4.29
N GLY A 163 -7.46 6.93 3.90
CA GLY A 163 -6.22 6.60 4.58
C GLY A 163 -5.79 7.69 5.55
N SER A 164 -4.91 7.37 6.50
CA SER A 164 -4.30 8.34 7.40
C SER A 164 -3.11 9.06 6.75
N GLY A 165 -2.57 10.09 7.45
CA GLY A 165 -1.31 10.71 7.05
C GLY A 165 -0.14 9.71 6.99
N GLY A 166 -0.15 8.64 7.82
CA GLY A 166 0.80 7.53 7.76
C GLY A 166 0.72 6.77 6.45
N GLY A 167 -0.49 6.45 5.99
CA GLY A 167 -0.71 5.80 4.70
C GLY A 167 -0.26 6.65 3.52
N VAL A 168 -0.43 7.98 3.60
CA VAL A 168 0.02 8.91 2.55
C VAL A 168 1.54 8.98 2.46
N ILE A 169 2.26 9.13 3.60
CA ILE A 169 3.73 9.20 3.59
C ILE A 169 4.39 7.88 3.17
N PHE A 170 3.68 6.76 3.22
CA PHE A 170 4.15 5.45 2.79
C PHE A 170 4.68 5.45 1.34
N GLY A 171 4.13 6.32 0.49
CA GLY A 171 4.50 6.46 -0.92
C GLY A 171 5.77 7.26 -1.19
N VAL A 172 6.39 7.91 -0.19
CA VAL A 172 7.64 8.67 -0.37
C VAL A 172 8.84 7.86 0.09
N THR A 173 10.04 8.22 -0.39
CA THR A 173 11.29 7.55 0.00
C THR A 173 11.52 7.64 1.52
N GLY A 174 11.67 6.48 2.17
CA GLY A 174 11.75 6.37 3.63
C GLY A 174 10.40 6.40 4.36
N GLY A 175 9.30 6.67 3.65
CA GLY A 175 7.97 6.82 4.25
C GLY A 175 7.43 5.55 4.90
N VAL A 176 7.73 4.37 4.35
CA VAL A 176 7.38 3.07 4.95
C VAL A 176 8.01 2.95 6.34
N THR A 177 9.31 3.20 6.43
CA THR A 177 10.05 3.14 7.70
C THR A 177 9.49 4.14 8.71
N GLU A 178 9.24 5.38 8.29
CA GLU A 178 8.64 6.38 9.17
C GLU A 178 7.25 5.97 9.66
N ALA A 179 6.39 5.44 8.79
CA ALA A 179 5.06 4.99 9.18
C ALA A 179 5.12 3.87 10.23
N VAL A 180 6.04 2.91 10.07
CA VAL A 180 6.27 1.83 11.04
C VAL A 180 6.81 2.38 12.37
N LEU A 181 7.81 3.29 12.33
CA LEU A 181 8.38 3.91 13.53
C LEU A 181 7.36 4.72 14.32
N ARG A 182 6.50 5.48 13.62
CA ARG A 182 5.38 6.19 14.26
C ARG A 182 4.42 5.23 14.95
N ARG A 183 4.20 4.06 14.37
CA ARG A 183 3.30 3.05 14.96
C ARG A 183 3.95 2.32 16.13
N LEU A 184 5.27 2.12 16.11
CA LEU A 184 6.03 1.48 17.18
C LEU A 184 6.12 2.35 18.43
N ASN A 185 6.09 3.68 18.27
CA ASN A 185 6.19 4.59 19.41
C ASN A 185 4.90 4.60 20.22
N PRO A 186 4.92 4.40 21.54
CA PRO A 186 3.72 4.45 22.39
C PRO A 186 3.12 5.85 22.49
N ASP A 187 3.95 6.90 22.42
CA ASP A 187 3.50 8.27 22.41
C ASP A 187 3.10 8.73 21.01
N HIS A 188 1.81 8.94 20.80
CA HIS A 188 1.23 9.44 19.56
C HIS A 188 0.94 10.96 19.59
N SER A 189 1.58 11.71 20.51
CA SER A 189 1.46 13.16 20.55
C SER A 189 2.00 13.78 19.25
N LYS A 190 1.47 14.98 18.92
CA LYS A 190 1.93 15.72 17.73
C LYS A 190 3.41 16.05 17.80
N GLU A 191 3.91 16.35 19.01
CA GLU A 191 5.31 16.64 19.28
C GLU A 191 6.19 15.45 18.89
N THR A 192 5.90 14.28 19.40
CA THR A 192 6.65 13.05 19.10
C THR A 192 6.55 12.67 17.62
N MET A 193 5.40 12.83 16.98
CA MET A 193 5.27 12.57 15.53
C MET A 193 6.12 13.53 14.70
N ASN A 194 6.25 14.80 15.12
CA ASN A 194 7.12 15.77 14.48
C ASN A 194 8.61 15.43 14.70
N GLU A 195 9.00 15.07 15.91
CA GLU A 195 10.38 14.64 16.22
C GLU A 195 10.78 13.44 15.33
N ILE A 196 9.90 12.44 15.16
CA ILE A 196 10.16 11.31 14.26
C ILE A 196 10.33 11.78 12.80
N ALA A 197 9.49 12.69 12.33
CA ALA A 197 9.57 13.24 10.98
C ALA A 197 10.89 14.00 10.74
N GLU A 198 11.39 14.71 11.78
CA GLU A 198 12.61 15.52 11.73
C GLU A 198 13.90 14.67 11.85
N CYS A 199 13.81 13.42 12.29
CA CYS A 199 14.97 12.50 12.34
C CYS A 199 15.57 12.18 10.95
N GLY A 200 15.01 12.70 9.86
CA GLY A 200 15.57 12.54 8.52
C GLY A 200 15.32 11.17 7.88
N VAL A 201 14.33 10.42 8.36
CA VAL A 201 13.95 9.11 7.81
C VAL A 201 13.56 9.22 6.33
N ARG A 202 12.79 10.25 5.99
CA ARG A 202 12.39 10.54 4.60
C ARG A 202 13.46 11.31 3.85
N GLY A 203 13.46 11.19 2.51
CA GLY A 203 14.32 11.93 1.59
C GLY A 203 15.11 11.03 0.66
N GLU A 204 15.74 11.62 -0.35
CA GLU A 204 16.40 10.92 -1.46
C GLU A 204 17.90 10.70 -1.28
N GLU A 205 18.49 11.13 -0.17
CA GLU A 205 19.89 10.88 0.14
C GLU A 205 20.14 9.38 0.39
N GLY A 206 21.21 8.85 -0.14
CA GLY A 206 21.55 7.42 -0.19
C GLY A 206 21.31 6.59 1.10
N ILE A 207 22.39 6.08 1.72
CA ILE A 207 22.31 5.33 2.99
C ILE A 207 22.13 6.31 4.14
N LYS A 208 21.14 6.06 5.01
CA LYS A 208 20.84 6.88 6.17
C LYS A 208 20.93 6.09 7.45
N GLU A 209 21.52 6.69 8.46
CA GLU A 209 21.48 6.23 9.84
C GLU A 209 20.79 7.32 10.69
N PHE A 210 19.87 6.92 11.52
CA PHE A 210 19.14 7.83 12.40
C PHE A 210 18.71 7.15 13.68
N THR A 211 18.57 7.94 14.74
CA THR A 211 18.03 7.50 16.02
C THR A 211 16.68 8.14 16.23
N VAL A 212 15.70 7.33 16.55
CA VAL A 212 14.32 7.78 16.80
C VAL A 212 14.06 7.76 18.30
N PRO A 213 13.50 8.85 18.87
CA PRO A 213 13.09 8.83 20.26
C PRO A 213 11.96 7.81 20.47
N TYR A 214 12.09 7.02 21.53
CA TYR A 214 11.06 6.09 21.98
C TYR A 214 10.58 6.53 23.35
N LYS A 215 9.36 7.04 23.41
CA LYS A 215 8.78 7.64 24.64
C LYS A 215 7.57 6.88 25.12
#